data_31a546da993426a1cb1dd1543cb17fa0
#
_entry.id   31a546da993426a1cb1dd1543cb17fa0
#
_cell.length_a   1.000
_cell.length_b   1.000
_cell.length_c   1.000
_cell.angle_alpha   90.00
_cell.angle_beta   90.00
_cell.angle_gamma   90.00
#
_symmetry.space_group_name_H-M   'P 1'
#
loop_
_entity.id
_entity.type
_entity.pdbx_description
1 polymer ?
#
loop_
_entity_poly.entity_id
_entity_poly.type
_entity_poly.pdbx_seq_one_letter_code
_entity_poly.pdbx_strand_id
1 'polypeptide(L)'
;PGKIIDNSNILISNEGTYYIDKKKYNFNKNVKINNPEYVLTSSSLDYFTVTKESFFYGPSKIIGKDYDIYCERGYYDSNKQTGNFKQNAIIYYNQRIIEGDSLYFENEKKYASATNKIIITDTINNSLIKGDFGEIFKNKDSAIITKKALAINIIDDDSLYIHADTLIATGPVEKRFLRGYYNVKILKTDIKGKSDSLFLDESTGKMELLMKPLSKKELQVLSSQKKTAK
;
A
#
# COMPACT_ATOMS: atom_id res chain seq x y z
N PRO A 1 26.08 -16.72 -16.79
CA PRO A 1 25.33 -16.29 -15.62
C PRO A 1 25.96 -16.81 -14.34
N GLY A 2 26.10 -15.93 -13.32
CA GLY A 2 26.55 -16.31 -11.99
C GLY A 2 25.38 -16.78 -11.14
N LYS A 3 25.64 -17.75 -10.23
CA LYS A 3 24.68 -18.27 -9.27
C LYS A 3 25.29 -18.23 -7.87
N ILE A 4 24.55 -17.70 -6.90
CA ILE A 4 24.92 -17.67 -5.49
C ILE A 4 23.78 -18.30 -4.70
N ILE A 5 24.15 -19.12 -3.72
CA ILE A 5 23.21 -19.71 -2.76
C ILE A 5 23.58 -19.15 -1.39
N ASP A 6 22.62 -18.47 -0.74
CA ASP A 6 22.75 -17.91 0.60
C ASP A 6 21.52 -18.29 1.42
N ASN A 7 21.66 -19.27 2.28
CA ASN A 7 20.56 -19.91 3.02
C ASN A 7 19.44 -20.39 2.06
N SER A 8 18.25 -19.84 2.21
CA SER A 8 17.09 -20.14 1.37
C SER A 8 17.03 -19.33 0.07
N ASN A 9 17.95 -18.37 -0.14
CA ASN A 9 17.97 -17.52 -1.33
C ASN A 9 18.85 -18.11 -2.41
N ILE A 10 18.35 -18.14 -3.64
CA ILE A 10 19.13 -18.45 -4.84
C ILE A 10 19.15 -17.19 -5.71
N LEU A 11 20.33 -16.55 -5.81
CA LEU A 11 20.55 -15.37 -6.61
C LEU A 11 21.19 -15.75 -7.94
N ILE A 12 20.67 -15.20 -9.04
CA ILE A 12 21.14 -15.43 -10.40
C ILE A 12 21.27 -14.07 -11.10
N SER A 13 22.33 -13.85 -11.86
CA SER A 13 22.50 -12.67 -12.71
C SER A 13 23.46 -12.96 -13.87
N ASN A 14 23.46 -12.10 -14.88
CA ASN A 14 24.45 -12.22 -15.96
C ASN A 14 25.83 -11.72 -15.53
N GLU A 15 25.88 -10.69 -14.69
CA GLU A 15 27.10 -10.07 -14.18
C GLU A 15 27.00 -9.92 -12.66
N GLY A 16 28.10 -10.18 -11.97
CA GLY A 16 28.17 -10.03 -10.51
C GLY A 16 29.59 -9.72 -10.05
N THR A 17 29.70 -8.82 -9.09
CA THR A 17 30.96 -8.46 -8.41
C THR A 17 30.77 -8.60 -6.91
N TYR A 18 31.71 -9.26 -6.25
CA TYR A 18 31.74 -9.36 -4.79
C TYR A 18 32.81 -8.44 -4.20
N TYR A 19 32.39 -7.58 -3.30
CA TYR A 19 33.28 -6.69 -2.53
C TYR A 19 33.52 -7.31 -1.15
N ILE A 20 34.71 -7.91 -0.95
CA ILE A 20 35.06 -8.71 0.24
C ILE A 20 34.98 -7.84 1.50
N ASP A 21 35.54 -6.64 1.46
CA ASP A 21 35.62 -5.71 2.60
C ASP A 21 34.24 -5.23 3.03
N LYS A 22 33.32 -5.06 2.06
CA LYS A 22 31.95 -4.59 2.29
C LYS A 22 30.94 -5.71 2.53
N LYS A 23 31.35 -6.97 2.37
CA LYS A 23 30.45 -8.13 2.40
C LYS A 23 29.23 -7.94 1.50
N LYS A 24 29.44 -7.37 0.31
CA LYS A 24 28.41 -6.93 -0.62
C LYS A 24 28.60 -7.55 -2.00
N TYR A 25 27.50 -8.09 -2.56
CA TYR A 25 27.40 -8.39 -3.97
C TYR A 25 26.75 -7.23 -4.71
N ASN A 26 27.26 -6.90 -5.88
CA ASN A 26 26.58 -6.09 -6.89
C ASN A 26 26.25 -6.99 -8.07
N PHE A 27 24.97 -7.08 -8.41
CA PHE A 27 24.44 -7.86 -9.52
C PHE A 27 23.89 -6.94 -10.59
N ASN A 28 24.18 -7.28 -11.85
CA ASN A 28 23.71 -6.52 -13.01
C ASN A 28 23.17 -7.45 -14.09
N LYS A 29 22.20 -6.95 -14.83
CA LYS A 29 21.54 -7.60 -15.96
C LYS A 29 20.84 -8.90 -15.58
N ASN A 30 19.51 -8.89 -15.69
CA ASN A 30 18.66 -10.05 -15.46
C ASN A 30 18.83 -10.66 -14.04
N VAL A 31 18.85 -9.79 -13.04
CA VAL A 31 18.97 -10.23 -11.65
C VAL A 31 17.69 -10.93 -11.22
N LYS A 32 17.83 -12.09 -10.61
CA LYS A 32 16.72 -12.86 -10.04
C LYS A 32 17.12 -13.43 -8.69
N ILE A 33 16.25 -13.21 -7.68
CA ILE A 33 16.34 -13.88 -6.38
C ILE A 33 15.13 -14.79 -6.26
N ASN A 34 15.39 -16.08 -6.05
CA ASN A 34 14.36 -17.04 -5.68
C ASN A 34 14.47 -17.31 -4.17
N ASN A 35 13.41 -17.00 -3.45
CA ASN A 35 13.20 -17.31 -2.04
C ASN A 35 11.94 -18.18 -1.93
N PRO A 36 11.79 -19.07 -0.94
CA PRO A 36 10.57 -19.86 -0.77
C PRO A 36 9.26 -19.04 -0.67
N GLU A 37 9.33 -17.79 -0.20
CA GLU A 37 8.18 -16.94 0.02
C GLU A 37 7.95 -15.92 -1.11
N TYR A 38 8.99 -15.61 -1.92
CA TYR A 38 8.87 -14.63 -3.01
C TYR A 38 9.91 -14.88 -4.12
N VAL A 39 9.63 -14.32 -5.27
CA VAL A 39 10.57 -14.16 -6.37
C VAL A 39 10.80 -12.67 -6.61
N LEU A 40 12.06 -12.24 -6.60
CA LEU A 40 12.44 -10.86 -6.94
C LEU A 40 13.19 -10.87 -8.28
N THR A 41 12.82 -9.95 -9.16
CA THR A 41 13.56 -9.64 -10.39
C THR A 41 13.93 -8.17 -10.40
N SER A 42 15.13 -7.83 -10.92
CA SER A 42 15.61 -6.46 -10.99
C SER A 42 16.58 -6.27 -12.14
N SER A 43 16.74 -5.04 -12.61
CA SER A 43 17.79 -4.70 -13.59
C SER A 43 19.17 -4.73 -12.94
N SER A 44 19.29 -4.20 -11.73
CA SER A 44 20.52 -4.18 -10.92
C SER A 44 20.19 -4.22 -9.44
N LEU A 45 21.07 -4.86 -8.65
CA LEU A 45 20.83 -5.08 -7.23
C LEU A 45 22.15 -5.13 -6.46
N ASP A 46 22.19 -4.43 -5.32
CA ASP A 46 23.17 -4.64 -4.27
C ASP A 46 22.58 -5.54 -3.18
N TYR A 47 23.31 -6.58 -2.79
CA TYR A 47 22.94 -7.50 -1.72
C TYR A 47 24.02 -7.56 -0.65
N PHE A 48 23.65 -7.27 0.59
CA PHE A 48 24.54 -7.32 1.75
C PHE A 48 24.39 -8.65 2.49
N THR A 49 25.43 -9.46 2.49
CA THR A 49 25.35 -10.85 2.98
C THR A 49 25.23 -10.95 4.50
N VAL A 50 25.66 -9.94 5.24
CA VAL A 50 25.59 -9.90 6.71
C VAL A 50 24.22 -9.40 7.17
N THR A 51 23.79 -8.24 6.67
CA THR A 51 22.53 -7.61 7.08
C THR A 51 21.31 -8.18 6.37
N LYS A 52 21.51 -8.92 5.28
CA LYS A 52 20.47 -9.49 4.42
C LYS A 52 19.59 -8.42 3.75
N GLU A 53 20.17 -7.25 3.55
CA GLU A 53 19.55 -6.11 2.89
C GLU A 53 19.78 -6.15 1.39
N SER A 54 18.76 -5.79 0.64
CA SER A 54 18.78 -5.66 -0.82
C SER A 54 18.40 -4.24 -1.23
N PHE A 55 19.17 -3.64 -2.12
CA PHE A 55 18.87 -2.35 -2.76
C PHE A 55 18.69 -2.59 -4.25
N PHE A 56 17.53 -2.21 -4.79
CA PHE A 56 17.20 -2.40 -6.22
C PHE A 56 17.34 -1.10 -6.99
N TYR A 57 17.85 -1.21 -8.20
CA TYR A 57 18.04 -0.10 -9.12
C TYR A 57 17.48 -0.46 -10.49
N GLY A 58 16.60 0.41 -11.01
CA GLY A 58 15.84 0.17 -12.23
C GLY A 58 14.60 -0.71 -12.00
N PRO A 59 13.86 -1.02 -13.08
CA PRO A 59 12.63 -1.81 -12.98
C PRO A 59 12.83 -3.09 -12.18
N SER A 60 12.05 -3.21 -11.11
CA SER A 60 12.13 -4.34 -10.17
C SER A 60 10.73 -4.83 -9.85
N LYS A 61 10.58 -6.15 -9.75
CA LYS A 61 9.32 -6.80 -9.40
C LYS A 61 9.55 -7.83 -8.31
N ILE A 62 8.69 -7.82 -7.27
CA ILE A 62 8.65 -8.84 -6.23
C ILE A 62 7.29 -9.51 -6.32
N ILE A 63 7.30 -10.84 -6.53
CA ILE A 63 6.10 -11.66 -6.59
C ILE A 63 6.09 -12.51 -5.32
N GLY A 64 5.19 -12.20 -4.40
CA GLY A 64 4.93 -12.97 -3.19
C GLY A 64 3.73 -13.91 -3.38
N LYS A 65 3.33 -14.59 -2.29
CA LYS A 65 2.17 -15.49 -2.33
C LYS A 65 0.85 -14.74 -2.53
N ASP A 66 0.72 -13.59 -1.86
CA ASP A 66 -0.55 -12.83 -1.81
C ASP A 66 -0.38 -11.39 -2.29
N TYR A 67 0.77 -11.05 -2.87
CA TYR A 67 1.06 -9.69 -3.33
C TYR A 67 2.08 -9.67 -4.45
N ASP A 68 1.97 -8.69 -5.32
CA ASP A 68 3.00 -8.30 -6.28
C ASP A 68 3.40 -6.84 -6.00
N ILE A 69 4.70 -6.55 -6.07
CA ILE A 69 5.24 -5.20 -5.92
C ILE A 69 6.06 -4.85 -7.15
N TYR A 70 5.84 -3.66 -7.70
CA TYR A 70 6.69 -3.05 -8.71
C TYR A 70 7.30 -1.76 -8.17
N CYS A 71 8.54 -1.47 -8.53
CA CYS A 71 9.19 -0.18 -8.29
C CYS A 71 10.39 0.01 -9.22
N GLU A 72 10.85 1.24 -9.38
CA GLU A 72 12.10 1.56 -10.08
C GLU A 72 13.28 1.79 -9.14
N ARG A 73 13.00 1.99 -7.86
CA ARG A 73 13.97 2.02 -6.77
C ARG A 73 13.38 1.40 -5.53
N GLY A 74 14.17 0.56 -4.86
CA GLY A 74 13.67 -0.10 -3.67
C GLY A 74 14.75 -0.56 -2.72
N TYR A 75 14.30 -0.85 -1.53
CA TYR A 75 15.04 -1.44 -0.44
C TYR A 75 14.20 -2.52 0.20
N TYR A 76 14.82 -3.64 0.53
CA TYR A 76 14.19 -4.73 1.26
C TYR A 76 15.16 -5.34 2.27
N ASP A 77 14.72 -5.46 3.52
CA ASP A 77 15.40 -6.15 4.61
C ASP A 77 14.70 -7.48 4.84
N SER A 78 15.35 -8.60 4.47
CA SER A 78 14.73 -9.92 4.59
C SER A 78 14.70 -10.45 6.03
N ASN A 79 15.55 -9.96 6.94
CA ASN A 79 15.50 -10.32 8.35
C ASN A 79 14.30 -9.68 9.06
N LYS A 80 14.02 -8.41 8.75
CA LYS A 80 12.89 -7.67 9.32
C LYS A 80 11.61 -7.80 8.48
N GLN A 81 11.71 -8.38 7.30
CA GLN A 81 10.63 -8.43 6.31
C GLN A 81 9.98 -7.05 6.06
N THR A 82 10.84 -6.02 5.94
CA THR A 82 10.43 -4.65 5.66
C THR A 82 10.94 -4.19 4.32
N GLY A 83 10.17 -3.37 3.62
CA GLY A 83 10.55 -2.80 2.34
C GLY A 83 10.15 -1.35 2.19
N ASN A 84 10.90 -0.61 1.36
CA ASN A 84 10.58 0.73 0.92
C ASN A 84 10.78 0.81 -0.60
N PHE A 85 9.70 1.16 -1.30
CA PHE A 85 9.64 1.16 -2.76
C PHE A 85 9.32 2.55 -3.26
N LYS A 86 10.07 3.04 -4.23
CA LYS A 86 10.00 4.41 -4.73
C LYS A 86 10.00 4.43 -6.26
N GLN A 87 9.58 5.56 -6.82
CA GLN A 87 9.53 5.82 -8.26
C GLN A 87 8.61 4.80 -8.95
N ASN A 88 7.41 5.24 -9.26
CA ASN A 88 6.34 4.44 -9.87
C ASN A 88 6.04 3.15 -9.07
N ALA A 89 6.04 3.28 -7.72
CA ALA A 89 5.81 2.14 -6.86
C ALA A 89 4.33 1.72 -6.90
N ILE A 90 4.11 0.42 -7.11
CA ILE A 90 2.78 -0.18 -7.21
C ILE A 90 2.77 -1.47 -6.39
N ILE A 91 1.72 -1.66 -5.58
CA ILE A 91 1.45 -2.91 -4.87
C ILE A 91 0.10 -3.45 -5.34
N TYR A 92 0.09 -4.68 -5.83
CA TYR A 92 -1.13 -5.44 -6.09
C TYR A 92 -1.39 -6.34 -4.88
N TYR A 93 -2.51 -6.14 -4.22
CA TYR A 93 -2.88 -6.92 -3.04
C TYR A 93 -4.39 -7.02 -2.89
N ASN A 94 -4.89 -8.26 -2.78
CA ASN A 94 -6.30 -8.55 -2.48
C ASN A 94 -7.27 -7.72 -3.35
N GLN A 95 -7.05 -7.78 -4.68
CA GLN A 95 -7.85 -7.08 -5.71
C GLN A 95 -7.83 -5.55 -5.57
N ARG A 96 -6.82 -5.02 -4.88
CA ARG A 96 -6.51 -3.60 -4.82
C ARG A 96 -5.20 -3.31 -5.51
N ILE A 97 -5.15 -2.18 -6.17
CA ILE A 97 -3.95 -1.60 -6.73
C ILE A 97 -3.60 -0.37 -5.88
N ILE A 98 -2.42 -0.36 -5.29
CA ILE A 98 -1.95 0.71 -4.41
C ILE A 98 -0.75 1.37 -5.08
N GLU A 99 -0.88 2.64 -5.43
CA GLU A 99 0.13 3.44 -6.11
C GLU A 99 0.54 4.61 -5.22
N GLY A 100 1.80 5.04 -5.34
CA GLY A 100 2.32 6.21 -4.63
C GLY A 100 3.79 6.50 -4.97
N ASP A 101 4.26 7.71 -4.65
CA ASP A 101 5.66 8.07 -4.88
C ASP A 101 6.61 7.28 -3.97
N SER A 102 6.14 6.89 -2.76
CA SER A 102 6.87 6.03 -1.84
C SER A 102 5.91 5.13 -1.10
N LEU A 103 6.18 3.82 -1.14
CA LEU A 103 5.43 2.79 -0.46
C LEU A 103 6.33 2.09 0.55
N TYR A 104 5.90 2.02 1.81
CA TYR A 104 6.54 1.25 2.87
C TYR A 104 5.70 0.02 3.20
N PHE A 105 6.37 -1.07 3.52
CA PHE A 105 5.73 -2.34 3.81
C PHE A 105 6.45 -3.03 4.99
N GLU A 106 5.68 -3.60 5.90
CA GLU A 106 6.17 -4.38 7.04
C GLU A 106 5.31 -5.64 7.20
N ASN A 107 5.88 -6.80 6.84
CA ASN A 107 5.11 -8.03 6.74
C ASN A 107 4.67 -8.58 8.10
N GLU A 108 5.53 -8.54 9.12
CA GLU A 108 5.19 -9.04 10.45
C GLU A 108 3.99 -8.29 11.06
N LYS A 109 3.98 -6.97 10.96
CA LYS A 109 2.89 -6.14 11.44
C LYS A 109 1.68 -6.11 10.53
N LYS A 110 1.77 -6.75 9.35
CA LYS A 110 0.73 -6.66 8.31
C LYS A 110 0.33 -5.22 8.01
N TYR A 111 1.33 -4.34 7.97
CA TYR A 111 1.20 -2.90 7.82
C TYR A 111 1.84 -2.43 6.52
N ALA A 112 1.22 -1.46 5.88
CA ALA A 112 1.81 -0.70 4.79
C ALA A 112 1.46 0.78 4.93
N SER A 113 2.30 1.65 4.41
CA SER A 113 1.99 3.07 4.25
C SER A 113 2.44 3.60 2.91
N ALA A 114 1.77 4.64 2.45
CA ALA A 114 2.06 5.30 1.20
C ALA A 114 2.14 6.80 1.41
N THR A 115 3.03 7.46 0.67
CA THR A 115 3.18 8.92 0.72
C THR A 115 3.23 9.51 -0.68
N ASN A 116 2.57 10.65 -0.82
CA ASN A 116 2.43 11.48 -2.01
C ASN A 116 1.74 10.77 -3.19
N LYS A 117 0.76 11.42 -3.77
CA LYS A 117 0.00 10.97 -4.94
C LYS A 117 -0.53 9.53 -4.80
N ILE A 118 -1.07 9.23 -3.62
CA ILE A 118 -1.62 7.91 -3.36
C ILE A 118 -2.88 7.72 -4.19
N ILE A 119 -2.97 6.55 -4.82
CA ILE A 119 -4.19 6.04 -5.45
C ILE A 119 -4.37 4.60 -4.98
N ILE A 120 -5.50 4.30 -4.37
CA ILE A 120 -5.92 2.95 -4.03
C ILE A 120 -7.15 2.65 -4.89
N THR A 121 -7.01 1.72 -5.82
CA THR A 121 -8.11 1.27 -6.68
C THR A 121 -8.63 -0.06 -6.17
N ASP A 122 -9.92 -0.16 -5.89
CA ASP A 122 -10.63 -1.42 -5.65
C ASP A 122 -11.22 -1.89 -6.98
N THR A 123 -10.68 -2.99 -7.52
CA THR A 123 -11.04 -3.47 -8.86
C THR A 123 -12.38 -4.20 -8.89
N ILE A 124 -12.92 -4.57 -7.73
CA ILE A 124 -14.22 -5.26 -7.62
C ILE A 124 -15.36 -4.27 -7.46
N ASN A 125 -15.15 -3.26 -6.59
CA ASN A 125 -16.23 -2.33 -6.25
C ASN A 125 -16.22 -1.06 -7.12
N ASN A 126 -15.40 -1.01 -8.18
CA ASN A 126 -15.27 0.13 -9.08
C ASN A 126 -15.08 1.46 -8.32
N SER A 127 -14.26 1.41 -7.28
CA SER A 127 -13.98 2.56 -6.44
C SER A 127 -12.49 2.88 -6.37
N LEU A 128 -12.19 4.14 -6.17
CA LEU A 128 -10.83 4.55 -5.93
C LEU A 128 -10.75 5.62 -4.84
N ILE A 129 -9.67 5.60 -4.06
CA ILE A 129 -9.39 6.59 -3.03
C ILE A 129 -8.04 7.23 -3.31
N LYS A 130 -7.99 8.56 -3.26
CA LYS A 130 -6.78 9.37 -3.45
C LYS A 130 -6.43 10.14 -2.19
N GLY A 131 -5.14 10.49 -2.04
CA GLY A 131 -4.65 11.36 -0.97
C GLY A 131 -3.13 11.53 -1.02
N ASP A 132 -2.58 12.28 -0.07
CA ASP A 132 -1.12 12.48 0.01
C ASP A 132 -0.46 11.65 1.14
N PHE A 133 -1.26 11.03 2.03
CA PHE A 133 -0.77 10.07 3.03
C PHE A 133 -1.80 8.97 3.28
N GLY A 134 -1.35 7.72 3.31
CA GLY A 134 -2.20 6.55 3.56
C GLY A 134 -1.52 5.49 4.41
N GLU A 135 -2.31 4.79 5.20
CA GLU A 135 -1.93 3.64 6.00
C GLU A 135 -2.89 2.48 5.73
N ILE A 136 -2.36 1.27 5.62
CA ILE A 136 -3.12 0.05 5.36
C ILE A 136 -2.79 -0.97 6.44
N PHE A 137 -3.83 -1.49 7.07
CA PHE A 137 -3.75 -2.51 8.12
C PHE A 137 -4.40 -3.79 7.61
N LYS A 138 -3.59 -4.72 7.09
CA LYS A 138 -4.07 -5.96 6.47
C LYS A 138 -4.91 -6.80 7.43
N ASN A 139 -4.50 -6.90 8.71
CA ASN A 139 -5.23 -7.68 9.72
C ASN A 139 -6.64 -7.15 10.02
N LYS A 140 -6.95 -5.93 9.60
CA LYS A 140 -8.23 -5.26 9.87
C LYS A 140 -9.01 -4.96 8.59
N ASP A 141 -8.51 -5.40 7.44
CA ASP A 141 -9.01 -4.97 6.12
C ASP A 141 -9.33 -3.48 6.09
N SER A 142 -8.39 -2.67 6.59
CA SER A 142 -8.60 -1.25 6.83
C SER A 142 -7.54 -0.42 6.12
N ALA A 143 -7.98 0.67 5.48
CA ALA A 143 -7.13 1.71 4.92
C ALA A 143 -7.57 3.08 5.45
N ILE A 144 -6.61 3.89 5.87
CA ILE A 144 -6.82 5.27 6.33
C ILE A 144 -6.10 6.20 5.38
N ILE A 145 -6.82 7.13 4.77
CA ILE A 145 -6.27 8.11 3.83
C ILE A 145 -6.51 9.52 4.38
N THR A 146 -5.46 10.31 4.37
CA THR A 146 -5.48 11.72 4.82
C THR A 146 -4.75 12.63 3.86
N LYS A 147 -4.82 13.93 4.10
CA LYS A 147 -4.22 14.98 3.26
C LYS A 147 -4.81 14.94 1.85
N LYS A 148 -5.84 15.74 1.64
CA LYS A 148 -6.62 15.82 0.39
C LYS A 148 -7.34 14.52 0.04
N ALA A 149 -7.85 13.81 1.05
CA ALA A 149 -8.51 12.54 0.84
C ALA A 149 -9.78 12.70 0.00
N LEU A 150 -9.87 11.91 -1.07
CA LEU A 150 -10.96 11.90 -2.04
C LEU A 150 -11.29 10.46 -2.41
N ALA A 151 -12.52 10.02 -2.16
CA ALA A 151 -13.04 8.78 -2.71
C ALA A 151 -13.92 9.07 -3.92
N ILE A 152 -13.86 8.17 -4.90
CA ILE A 152 -14.69 8.18 -6.10
C ILE A 152 -15.28 6.78 -6.25
N ASN A 153 -16.61 6.69 -6.19
CA ASN A 153 -17.35 5.46 -6.39
C ASN A 153 -18.20 5.60 -7.66
N ILE A 154 -18.17 4.62 -8.54
CA ILE A 154 -19.01 4.57 -9.72
C ILE A 154 -20.28 3.80 -9.35
N ILE A 155 -21.43 4.49 -9.42
CA ILE A 155 -22.75 3.96 -9.07
C ILE A 155 -23.69 4.28 -10.25
N ASP A 156 -24.23 3.25 -10.89
CA ASP A 156 -25.19 3.38 -12.03
C ASP A 156 -24.65 4.32 -13.12
N ASP A 157 -23.41 4.10 -13.57
CA ASP A 157 -22.70 4.89 -14.59
C ASP A 157 -22.49 6.37 -14.22
N ASP A 158 -22.74 6.76 -12.96
CA ASP A 158 -22.45 8.10 -12.44
C ASP A 158 -21.41 8.04 -11.32
N SER A 159 -20.63 9.11 -11.17
CA SER A 159 -19.54 9.17 -10.20
C SER A 159 -19.97 9.91 -8.94
N LEU A 160 -19.91 9.21 -7.80
CA LEU A 160 -20.04 9.81 -6.47
C LEU A 160 -18.64 10.21 -5.95
N TYR A 161 -18.43 11.52 -5.76
CA TYR A 161 -17.22 12.09 -5.18
C TYR A 161 -17.43 12.38 -3.70
N ILE A 162 -16.54 11.86 -2.86
CA ILE A 162 -16.56 12.07 -1.41
C ILE A 162 -15.20 12.62 -0.98
N HIS A 163 -15.15 13.88 -0.59
CA HIS A 163 -13.98 14.51 0.01
C HIS A 163 -14.13 14.57 1.53
N ALA A 164 -13.02 14.34 2.27
CA ALA A 164 -12.96 14.55 3.72
C ALA A 164 -11.50 14.84 4.14
N ASP A 165 -11.28 15.32 5.36
CA ASP A 165 -9.92 15.43 5.90
C ASP A 165 -9.32 14.04 6.16
N THR A 166 -10.18 13.08 6.53
CA THR A 166 -9.81 11.66 6.71
C THR A 166 -10.87 10.76 6.10
N LEU A 167 -10.45 9.84 5.26
CA LEU A 167 -11.26 8.74 4.75
C LEU A 167 -10.75 7.41 5.33
N ILE A 168 -11.67 6.55 5.77
CA ILE A 168 -11.37 5.23 6.30
C ILE A 168 -12.21 4.20 5.54
N ALA A 169 -11.55 3.34 4.79
CA ALA A 169 -12.18 2.19 4.16
C ALA A 169 -11.96 0.95 5.03
N THR A 170 -13.01 0.16 5.27
CA THR A 170 -12.96 -1.07 6.08
C THR A 170 -13.83 -2.17 5.50
N GLY A 171 -13.56 -3.41 5.89
CA GLY A 171 -14.36 -4.58 5.56
C GLY A 171 -13.82 -5.42 4.40
N PRO A 172 -14.26 -6.68 4.31
CA PRO A 172 -13.85 -7.61 3.25
C PRO A 172 -14.36 -7.16 1.87
N VAL A 173 -13.93 -7.83 0.82
CA VAL A 173 -14.24 -7.45 -0.58
C VAL A 173 -15.75 -7.33 -0.84
N GLU A 174 -16.53 -8.25 -0.28
CA GLU A 174 -17.98 -8.32 -0.51
C GLU A 174 -18.77 -7.32 0.34
N LYS A 175 -18.14 -6.70 1.34
CA LYS A 175 -18.81 -5.80 2.29
C LYS A 175 -17.91 -4.66 2.72
N ARG A 176 -17.73 -3.71 1.83
CA ARG A 176 -16.93 -2.50 2.07
C ARG A 176 -17.75 -1.41 2.74
N PHE A 177 -17.09 -0.72 3.66
CA PHE A 177 -17.61 0.48 4.29
C PHE A 177 -16.61 1.62 4.11
N LEU A 178 -17.09 2.77 3.71
CA LEU A 178 -16.33 4.02 3.69
C LEU A 178 -16.86 4.97 4.77
N ARG A 179 -15.94 5.53 5.55
CA ARG A 179 -16.21 6.58 6.53
C ARG A 179 -15.41 7.81 6.19
N GLY A 180 -16.08 8.97 6.19
CA GLY A 180 -15.44 10.28 6.05
C GLY A 180 -15.57 11.06 7.36
N TYR A 181 -14.50 11.75 7.74
CA TYR A 181 -14.46 12.56 8.95
C TYR A 181 -13.88 13.92 8.66
N TYR A 182 -14.54 14.93 9.18
CA TYR A 182 -14.27 16.37 9.07
C TYR A 182 -14.30 16.90 7.63
N ASN A 183 -14.93 18.06 7.48
CA ASN A 183 -15.03 18.78 6.20
C ASN A 183 -15.54 17.90 5.05
N VAL A 184 -16.48 16.98 5.36
CA VAL A 184 -17.04 16.08 4.37
C VAL A 184 -17.81 16.89 3.32
N LYS A 185 -17.53 16.64 2.05
CA LYS A 185 -18.24 17.17 0.90
C LYS A 185 -18.56 16.01 -0.04
N ILE A 186 -19.80 15.97 -0.50
CA ILE A 186 -20.25 14.99 -1.48
C ILE A 186 -20.74 15.71 -2.73
N LEU A 187 -20.45 15.08 -3.86
CA LEU A 187 -20.91 15.55 -5.17
C LEU A 187 -21.25 14.34 -6.05
N LYS A 188 -22.43 14.32 -6.58
CA LYS A 188 -22.92 13.48 -7.65
C LYS A 188 -23.74 14.37 -8.59
N THR A 189 -24.11 13.94 -9.78
CA THR A 189 -24.84 14.77 -10.76
C THR A 189 -26.07 15.47 -10.15
N ASP A 190 -26.83 14.76 -9.33
CA ASP A 190 -28.09 15.19 -8.73
C ASP A 190 -27.98 15.52 -7.22
N ILE A 191 -26.81 15.29 -6.59
CA ILE A 191 -26.61 15.42 -5.14
C ILE A 191 -25.39 16.30 -4.84
N LYS A 192 -25.60 17.30 -3.99
CA LYS A 192 -24.52 18.09 -3.37
C LYS A 192 -24.78 18.17 -1.86
N GLY A 193 -23.76 17.83 -1.07
CA GLY A 193 -23.91 17.84 0.38
C GLY A 193 -22.62 18.20 1.12
N LYS A 194 -22.81 18.60 2.38
CA LYS A 194 -21.73 18.83 3.35
C LYS A 194 -22.14 18.23 4.69
N SER A 195 -21.18 17.67 5.43
CA SER A 195 -21.41 17.15 6.78
C SER A 195 -20.11 17.10 7.58
N ASP A 196 -20.20 16.84 8.88
CA ASP A 196 -19.02 16.62 9.73
C ASP A 196 -18.49 15.21 9.59
N SER A 197 -19.38 14.23 9.36
CA SER A 197 -19.01 12.85 9.09
C SER A 197 -19.96 12.17 8.10
N LEU A 198 -19.47 11.10 7.49
CA LEU A 198 -20.15 10.27 6.50
C LEU A 198 -19.92 8.80 6.82
N PHE A 199 -20.94 7.99 6.63
CA PHE A 199 -20.87 6.55 6.53
C PHE A 199 -21.51 6.10 5.20
N LEU A 200 -20.79 5.29 4.44
CA LEU A 200 -21.28 4.67 3.20
C LEU A 200 -21.08 3.16 3.31
N ASP A 201 -22.14 2.42 3.15
CA ASP A 201 -22.12 0.98 2.87
C ASP A 201 -22.08 0.79 1.35
N GLU A 202 -20.90 0.43 0.81
CA GLU A 202 -20.69 0.30 -0.65
C GLU A 202 -21.50 -0.88 -1.24
N SER A 203 -21.83 -1.90 -0.43
CA SER A 203 -22.58 -3.07 -0.88
C SER A 203 -24.05 -2.79 -1.12
N THR A 204 -24.62 -1.86 -0.36
CA THR A 204 -26.05 -1.46 -0.44
C THR A 204 -26.25 -0.09 -1.06
N GLY A 205 -25.19 0.71 -1.24
CA GLY A 205 -25.25 2.11 -1.63
C GLY A 205 -25.86 3.03 -0.55
N LYS A 206 -26.13 2.51 0.66
CA LYS A 206 -26.70 3.31 1.74
C LYS A 206 -25.68 4.29 2.31
N MET A 207 -26.02 5.58 2.27
CA MET A 207 -25.18 6.66 2.78
C MET A 207 -25.89 7.41 3.93
N GLU A 208 -25.16 7.65 5.01
CA GLU A 208 -25.61 8.42 6.16
C GLU A 208 -24.68 9.62 6.38
N LEU A 209 -25.25 10.80 6.57
CA LEU A 209 -24.54 12.06 6.83
C LEU A 209 -24.88 12.54 8.24
N LEU A 210 -23.86 12.88 9.01
CA LEU A 210 -24.02 13.39 10.37
C LEU A 210 -23.46 14.82 10.47
N MET A 211 -24.25 15.70 11.06
CA MET A 211 -23.94 17.12 11.24
C MET A 211 -23.43 17.44 12.66
N LYS A 212 -23.01 16.45 13.42
CA LYS A 212 -22.42 16.64 14.75
C LYS A 212 -20.97 16.22 14.74
N PRO A 213 -20.05 17.00 15.34
CA PRO A 213 -18.67 16.59 15.47
C PRO A 213 -18.59 15.29 16.28
N LEU A 214 -17.64 14.42 15.89
CA LEU A 214 -17.35 13.20 16.64
C LEU A 214 -17.00 13.54 18.08
N SER A 215 -17.52 12.77 19.02
CA SER A 215 -17.12 12.88 20.41
C SER A 215 -15.64 12.51 20.59
N LYS A 216 -14.98 13.09 21.61
CA LYS A 216 -13.59 12.73 21.98
C LYS A 216 -13.40 11.23 22.13
N LYS A 217 -14.44 10.48 22.47
CA LYS A 217 -14.42 9.03 22.69
C LYS A 217 -14.29 8.25 21.36
N GLU A 218 -14.94 8.71 20.30
CA GLU A 218 -14.81 8.11 18.95
C GLU A 218 -13.46 8.42 18.33
N LEU A 219 -12.90 9.60 18.59
CA LEU A 219 -11.52 9.96 18.25
C LEU A 219 -10.49 9.09 18.99
N GLN A 220 -10.74 8.72 20.25
CA GLN A 220 -9.89 7.81 21.01
C GLN A 220 -9.92 6.39 20.45
N VAL A 221 -11.06 5.91 19.97
CA VAL A 221 -11.15 4.58 19.30
C VAL A 221 -10.31 4.58 18.02
N LEU A 222 -10.33 5.65 17.24
CA LEU A 222 -9.48 5.80 16.05
C LEU A 222 -7.99 5.89 16.40
N SER A 223 -7.64 6.58 17.49
CA SER A 223 -6.26 6.72 17.96
C SER A 223 -5.74 5.45 18.66
N SER A 224 -6.60 4.69 19.33
CA SER A 224 -6.24 3.40 19.95
C SER A 224 -6.02 2.31 18.90
N GLN A 225 -6.69 2.40 17.74
CA GLN A 225 -6.39 1.55 16.60
C GLN A 225 -4.98 1.81 16.02
N LYS A 226 -4.43 3.03 16.19
CA LYS A 226 -3.03 3.35 15.88
C LYS A 226 -2.04 2.77 16.91
N LYS A 227 -2.40 2.74 18.19
CA LYS A 227 -1.50 2.30 19.28
C LYS A 227 -1.38 0.80 19.43
N THR A 228 -2.35 0.01 19.00
CA THR A 228 -2.28 -1.46 19.01
C THR A 228 -1.53 -2.05 17.81
N ALA A 229 -0.96 -1.21 16.97
CA ALA A 229 -0.08 -1.58 15.85
C ALA A 229 1.42 -1.30 16.14
N LYS A 230 1.77 -0.99 17.40
CA LYS A 230 3.17 -0.93 17.89
C LYS A 230 3.57 -2.20 18.59
#